data_a929ef4e13b7822524ea7167ad88d7cf
#
_entry.id   a929ef4e13b7822524ea7167ad88d7cf
#
_cell.length_a   1.000
_cell.length_b   1.000
_cell.length_c   1.000
_cell.angle_alpha   90.00
_cell.angle_beta   90.00
_cell.angle_gamma   90.00
#
_symmetry.space_group_name_H-M   'P 1'
#
loop_
_entity.id
_entity.type
_entity.pdbx_description
1 polymer ?
#
loop_
_entity_poly.entity_id
_entity_poly.type
_entity_poly.pdbx_seq_one_letter_code
_entity_poly.pdbx_strand_id
1 'polypeptide(L)'
;MCTRVIERLYGNSHLLNDAGQWAYYGRAAGCIITGNEDGAKHCAMNILYSLQHLGFTIPPQADSGWLGEARPGPSYLDPGSGGPENDFTNRNTTFLTWNLLHLARMLKDAGGIPAHGNQVAAWDAGCRFDYENPEHRV
;
A
#
# COMPACT_ATOMS: atom_id res chain seq x y z
N MET A 1 1.94 12.76 -10.84
CA MET A 1 2.85 11.61 -11.11
C MET A 1 2.40 10.36 -10.35
N CYS A 2 2.10 10.42 -9.06
CA CYS A 2 1.64 9.27 -8.26
C CYS A 2 0.43 8.55 -8.88
N THR A 3 -0.60 9.27 -9.29
CA THR A 3 -1.79 8.72 -9.96
C THR A 3 -1.43 7.86 -11.18
N ARG A 4 -0.49 8.33 -12.01
CA ARG A 4 -0.03 7.54 -13.17
C ARG A 4 0.69 6.25 -12.78
N VAL A 5 1.39 6.22 -11.64
CA VAL A 5 1.99 4.98 -11.12
C VAL A 5 0.89 4.01 -10.69
N ILE A 6 -0.11 4.50 -9.96
CA ILE A 6 -1.25 3.69 -9.53
C ILE A 6 -2.02 3.15 -10.75
N GLU A 7 -2.33 3.99 -11.73
CA GLU A 7 -2.98 3.57 -12.99
C GLU A 7 -2.16 2.49 -13.71
N ARG A 8 -0.84 2.62 -13.72
CA ARG A 8 0.04 1.60 -14.30
C ARG A 8 0.01 0.28 -13.53
N LEU A 9 -0.04 0.34 -12.20
CA LEU A 9 -0.21 -0.85 -11.37
C LEU A 9 -1.56 -1.52 -11.63
N TYR A 10 -2.64 -0.75 -11.74
CA TYR A 10 -3.96 -1.28 -12.13
C TYR A 10 -3.97 -1.89 -13.53
N GLY A 11 -3.19 -1.35 -14.47
CA GLY A 11 -3.01 -1.95 -15.79
C GLY A 11 -2.47 -3.38 -15.76
N ASN A 12 -1.82 -3.76 -14.66
CA ASN A 12 -1.30 -5.12 -14.43
C ASN A 12 -2.21 -5.97 -13.53
N SER A 13 -3.41 -5.51 -13.19
CA SER A 13 -4.32 -6.19 -12.25
C SER A 13 -4.80 -7.56 -12.73
N HIS A 14 -4.66 -7.86 -14.03
CA HIS A 14 -4.96 -9.17 -14.62
C HIS A 14 -3.85 -10.20 -14.47
N LEU A 15 -2.65 -9.78 -14.03
CA LEU A 15 -1.50 -10.67 -13.88
C LEU A 15 -1.60 -11.48 -12.59
N LEU A 16 -1.26 -12.75 -12.69
CA LEU A 16 -1.20 -13.68 -11.56
C LEU A 16 0.23 -14.09 -11.27
N ASN A 17 0.50 -14.46 -10.03
CA ASN A 17 1.73 -15.11 -9.62
C ASN A 17 1.67 -16.64 -9.89
N ASP A 18 2.77 -17.34 -9.66
CA ASP A 18 2.87 -18.80 -9.89
C ASP A 18 1.90 -19.62 -9.02
N ALA A 19 1.38 -19.04 -7.94
CA ALA A 19 0.39 -19.67 -7.08
C ALA A 19 -1.06 -19.42 -7.53
N GLY A 20 -1.27 -18.68 -8.63
CA GLY A 20 -2.60 -18.34 -9.14
C GLY A 20 -3.31 -17.21 -8.39
N GLN A 21 -2.59 -16.46 -7.56
CA GLN A 21 -3.05 -15.24 -6.87
C GLN A 21 -2.68 -14.02 -7.69
N TRP A 22 -3.26 -12.85 -7.38
CA TRP A 22 -2.84 -11.59 -8.02
C TRP A 22 -1.34 -11.31 -7.80
N ALA A 23 -0.69 -10.77 -8.81
CA ALA A 23 0.77 -10.63 -8.89
C ALA A 23 1.41 -9.81 -7.76
N TYR A 24 0.65 -8.96 -7.08
CA TYR A 24 1.16 -8.14 -5.98
C TYR A 24 1.04 -8.77 -4.60
N TYR A 25 0.43 -9.95 -4.48
CA TYR A 25 0.37 -10.68 -3.21
C TYR A 25 1.78 -10.99 -2.68
N GLY A 26 1.94 -10.89 -1.37
CA GLY A 26 3.25 -11.08 -0.72
C GLY A 26 4.18 -9.86 -0.77
N ARG A 27 3.72 -8.72 -1.28
CA ARG A 27 4.45 -7.45 -1.27
C ARG A 27 3.90 -6.52 -0.21
N ALA A 28 4.77 -5.76 0.46
CA ALA A 28 4.37 -4.72 1.40
C ALA A 28 4.46 -3.34 0.75
N ALA A 29 3.59 -2.41 1.17
CA ALA A 29 3.57 -1.05 0.63
C ALA A 29 3.18 -0.01 1.69
N GLY A 30 3.61 1.22 1.48
CA GLY A 30 3.28 2.41 2.26
C GLY A 30 3.51 3.67 1.43
N CYS A 31 3.30 4.84 2.00
CA CYS A 31 3.51 6.09 1.30
C CYS A 31 4.08 7.20 2.18
N ILE A 32 4.85 8.09 1.56
CA ILE A 32 5.34 9.32 2.18
C ILE A 32 4.86 10.47 1.30
N ILE A 33 4.30 11.50 1.93
CA ILE A 33 3.70 12.64 1.23
C ILE A 33 4.28 13.93 1.79
N THR A 34 4.79 14.77 0.91
CA THR A 34 5.18 16.12 1.25
C THR A 34 4.39 17.12 0.42
N GLY A 35 4.07 18.26 1.00
CA GLY A 35 3.32 19.32 0.32
C GLY A 35 3.18 20.54 1.21
N ASN A 36 2.42 21.48 0.73
CA ASN A 36 2.03 22.67 1.48
C ASN A 36 0.52 22.64 1.71
N GLU A 37 0.03 23.35 2.72
CA GLU A 37 -1.36 23.54 3.03
C GLU A 37 -2.00 22.31 3.70
N ASP A 38 -2.68 21.45 2.92
CA ASP A 38 -3.42 20.29 3.45
C ASP A 38 -3.46 19.12 2.46
N GLY A 39 -4.41 18.19 2.65
CA GLY A 39 -4.67 17.11 1.71
C GLY A 39 -3.77 15.88 1.85
N ALA A 40 -2.72 15.91 2.67
CA ALA A 40 -1.82 14.76 2.82
C ALA A 40 -2.54 13.49 3.25
N LYS A 41 -3.46 13.58 4.20
CA LYS A 41 -4.23 12.41 4.67
C LYS A 41 -5.18 11.89 3.60
N HIS A 42 -5.82 12.75 2.83
CA HIS A 42 -6.64 12.34 1.70
C HIS A 42 -5.82 11.61 0.62
N CYS A 43 -4.64 12.15 0.29
CA CYS A 43 -3.72 11.49 -0.62
C CYS A 43 -3.27 10.11 -0.08
N ALA A 44 -2.92 10.02 1.21
CA ALA A 44 -2.53 8.78 1.84
C ALA A 44 -3.64 7.73 1.78
N MET A 45 -4.88 8.10 2.12
CA MET A 45 -6.04 7.21 2.04
C MET A 45 -6.24 6.64 0.64
N ASN A 46 -6.18 7.49 -0.39
CA ASN A 46 -6.32 7.06 -1.78
C ASN A 46 -5.21 6.11 -2.22
N ILE A 47 -3.96 6.42 -1.86
CA ILE A 47 -2.80 5.60 -2.22
C ILE A 47 -2.87 4.25 -1.50
N LEU A 48 -3.06 4.25 -0.18
CA LEU A 48 -3.07 3.03 0.61
C LEU A 48 -4.23 2.11 0.23
N TYR A 49 -5.42 2.67 -0.01
CA TYR A 49 -6.57 1.91 -0.51
C TYR A 49 -6.26 1.25 -1.86
N SER A 50 -5.71 2.01 -2.81
CA SER A 50 -5.37 1.51 -4.13
C SER A 50 -4.34 0.38 -4.07
N LEU A 51 -3.32 0.54 -3.24
CA LEU A 51 -2.28 -0.48 -3.07
C LEU A 51 -2.85 -1.76 -2.42
N GLN A 52 -3.65 -1.61 -1.36
CA GLN A 52 -4.31 -2.74 -0.70
C GLN A 52 -5.27 -3.46 -1.66
N HIS A 53 -6.07 -2.72 -2.44
CA HIS A 53 -6.99 -3.28 -3.42
C HIS A 53 -6.28 -4.08 -4.53
N LEU A 54 -5.05 -3.68 -4.88
CA LEU A 54 -4.21 -4.40 -5.84
C LEU A 54 -3.53 -5.66 -5.26
N GLY A 55 -3.61 -5.87 -3.94
CA GLY A 55 -3.05 -7.06 -3.28
C GLY A 55 -1.78 -6.82 -2.46
N PHE A 56 -1.34 -5.57 -2.30
CA PHE A 56 -0.25 -5.27 -1.38
C PHE A 56 -0.72 -5.40 0.07
N THR A 57 0.16 -5.87 0.93
CA THR A 57 -0.05 -5.89 2.38
C THR A 57 0.40 -4.55 2.98
N ILE A 58 -0.48 -3.90 3.74
CA ILE A 58 -0.24 -2.60 4.33
C ILE A 58 0.13 -2.76 5.81
N PRO A 59 1.34 -2.34 6.24
CA PRO A 59 1.75 -2.43 7.64
C PRO A 59 1.05 -1.39 8.53
N PRO A 60 1.15 -1.51 9.86
CA PRO A 60 0.77 -0.43 10.76
C PRO A 60 1.51 0.86 10.43
N GLN A 61 0.83 2.01 10.59
CA GLN A 61 1.41 3.34 10.35
C GLN A 61 2.05 3.48 8.96
N ALA A 62 1.35 3.01 7.94
CA ALA A 62 1.84 2.91 6.57
C ALA A 62 1.92 4.24 5.82
N ASP A 63 1.61 5.36 6.47
CA ASP A 63 1.77 6.70 5.92
C ASP A 63 2.63 7.59 6.83
N SER A 64 3.41 8.44 6.19
CA SER A 64 4.14 9.53 6.83
C SER A 64 4.16 10.74 5.90
N GLY A 65 4.55 11.88 6.41
CA GLY A 65 4.70 13.06 5.58
C GLY A 65 4.97 14.34 6.34
N TRP A 66 5.13 15.40 5.56
CA TRP A 66 5.35 16.75 6.05
C TRP A 66 4.49 17.72 5.25
N LEU A 67 3.87 18.66 5.95
CA LEU A 67 3.10 19.76 5.36
C LEU A 67 3.70 21.09 5.76
N GLY A 68 4.07 21.90 4.78
CA GLY A 68 4.44 23.29 4.97
C GLY A 68 3.22 24.20 5.11
N GLU A 69 3.49 25.49 5.25
CA GLU A 69 2.44 26.51 5.40
C GLU A 69 1.48 26.57 4.22
N ALA A 70 0.23 26.99 4.51
CA ALA A 70 -0.87 27.15 3.56
C ALA A 70 -0.70 28.34 2.60
N ARG A 71 0.41 28.40 1.88
CA ARG A 71 0.73 29.44 0.86
C ARG A 71 1.96 29.00 0.09
N PRO A 72 2.34 29.69 -1.01
CA PRO A 72 3.63 29.48 -1.61
C PRO A 72 4.74 29.64 -0.57
N GLY A 73 5.39 28.54 -0.22
CA GLY A 73 6.41 28.44 0.81
C GLY A 73 7.48 27.44 0.42
N PRO A 74 8.51 27.26 1.26
CA PRO A 74 9.57 26.33 0.97
C PRO A 74 9.05 24.90 0.89
N SER A 75 9.63 24.11 -0.01
CA SER A 75 9.43 22.67 -0.06
C SER A 75 10.18 21.97 1.08
N TYR A 76 9.92 20.71 1.33
CA TYR A 76 10.44 19.96 2.47
C TYR A 76 11.96 20.09 2.70
N LEU A 77 12.75 20.09 1.63
CA LEU A 77 14.22 20.20 1.70
C LEU A 77 14.76 21.63 1.51
N ASP A 78 13.90 22.60 1.25
CA ASP A 78 14.36 23.96 1.02
C ASP A 78 14.84 24.65 2.31
N PRO A 79 15.80 25.56 2.24
CA PRO A 79 16.24 26.32 3.39
C PRO A 79 15.07 27.01 4.11
N GLY A 80 15.00 26.86 5.40
CA GLY A 80 13.97 27.48 6.23
C GLY A 80 12.63 26.75 6.26
N SER A 81 12.50 25.59 5.62
CA SER A 81 11.29 24.77 5.69
C SER A 81 11.02 24.16 7.07
N GLY A 82 12.08 23.86 7.83
CA GLY A 82 11.99 23.09 9.06
C GLY A 82 11.58 21.63 8.84
N GLY A 83 11.49 21.19 7.58
CA GLY A 83 11.06 19.84 7.22
C GLY A 83 12.01 18.76 7.76
N PRO A 84 13.32 18.81 7.45
CA PRO A 84 14.29 17.82 7.90
C PRO A 84 14.44 17.74 9.42
N GLU A 85 14.18 18.83 10.13
CA GLU A 85 14.25 18.93 11.59
C GLU A 85 12.94 18.59 12.29
N ASN A 86 11.87 18.30 11.54
CA ASN A 86 10.56 18.03 12.11
C ASN A 86 10.53 16.65 12.79
N ASP A 87 10.54 16.64 14.11
CA ASP A 87 10.60 15.42 14.92
C ASP A 87 9.39 14.48 14.66
N PHE A 88 8.20 15.03 14.51
CA PHE A 88 7.00 14.23 14.23
C PHE A 88 7.11 13.50 12.88
N THR A 89 7.57 14.19 11.84
CA THR A 89 7.80 13.60 10.52
C THR A 89 8.89 12.52 10.59
N ASN A 90 10.00 12.81 11.25
CA ASN A 90 11.13 11.90 11.38
C ASN A 90 10.74 10.63 12.13
N ARG A 91 10.03 10.76 13.26
CA ARG A 91 9.52 9.64 14.04
C ARG A 91 8.57 8.77 13.22
N ASN A 92 7.58 9.38 12.56
CA ASN A 92 6.58 8.63 11.79
C ASN A 92 7.20 7.96 10.57
N THR A 93 8.15 8.61 9.91
CA THR A 93 8.90 8.01 8.79
C THR A 93 9.74 6.82 9.27
N THR A 94 10.35 6.93 10.44
CA THR A 94 11.10 5.82 11.07
C THR A 94 10.17 4.65 11.36
N PHE A 95 9.01 4.89 11.96
CA PHE A 95 8.04 3.82 12.28
C PHE A 95 7.49 3.16 11.03
N LEU A 96 7.07 3.95 10.03
CA LEU A 96 6.65 3.44 8.73
C LEU A 96 7.72 2.54 8.11
N THR A 97 8.97 3.01 8.09
CA THR A 97 10.08 2.29 7.46
C THR A 97 10.32 0.95 8.15
N TRP A 98 10.40 0.92 9.47
CA TRP A 98 10.63 -0.31 10.21
C TRP A 98 9.45 -1.28 10.12
N ASN A 99 8.21 -0.79 10.24
CA ASN A 99 7.03 -1.62 10.08
C ASN A 99 6.96 -2.23 8.68
N LEU A 100 7.31 -1.46 7.65
CA LEU A 100 7.36 -1.93 6.26
C LEU A 100 8.43 -3.03 6.08
N LEU A 101 9.64 -2.81 6.63
CA LEU A 101 10.73 -3.77 6.56
C LEU A 101 10.42 -5.07 7.32
N HIS A 102 9.85 -4.96 8.52
CA HIS A 102 9.45 -6.13 9.30
C HIS A 102 8.36 -6.94 8.58
N LEU A 103 7.32 -6.28 8.07
CA LEU A 103 6.27 -6.97 7.33
C LEU A 103 6.79 -7.61 6.05
N ALA A 104 7.61 -6.90 5.28
CA ALA A 104 8.23 -7.43 4.08
C ALA A 104 9.11 -8.66 4.38
N ARG A 105 9.84 -8.64 5.50
CA ARG A 105 10.61 -9.78 5.96
C ARG A 105 9.74 -10.97 6.34
N MET A 106 8.68 -10.75 7.11
CA MET A 106 7.73 -11.79 7.49
C MET A 106 7.10 -12.45 6.26
N LEU A 107 6.66 -11.64 5.29
CA LEU A 107 6.10 -12.14 4.03
C LEU A 107 7.13 -12.95 3.23
N LYS A 108 8.37 -12.47 3.16
CA LYS A 108 9.46 -13.18 2.48
C LYS A 108 9.76 -14.52 3.14
N ASP A 109 9.85 -14.56 4.46
CA ASP A 109 10.17 -15.78 5.21
C ASP A 109 9.02 -16.80 5.14
N ALA A 110 7.77 -16.33 5.05
CA ALA A 110 6.58 -17.17 4.85
C ALA A 110 6.38 -17.63 3.38
N GLY A 111 7.18 -17.14 2.44
CA GLY A 111 6.97 -17.40 1.02
C GLY A 111 5.81 -16.63 0.38
N GLY A 112 5.34 -15.54 1.02
CA GLY A 112 4.21 -14.74 0.60
C GLY A 112 2.94 -14.98 1.41
N ILE A 113 1.79 -14.65 0.83
CA ILE A 113 0.48 -14.99 1.41
C ILE A 113 0.16 -16.44 1.05
N PRO A 114 -0.23 -17.30 2.00
CA PRO A 114 -0.61 -18.68 1.72
C PRO A 114 -1.67 -18.77 0.62
N ALA A 115 -1.44 -19.66 -0.33
CA ALA A 115 -2.29 -19.81 -1.51
C ALA A 115 -3.43 -20.79 -1.24
N HIS A 116 -4.41 -20.39 -0.41
CA HIS A 116 -5.65 -21.13 -0.19
C HIS A 116 -6.78 -20.13 0.05
N GLY A 117 -7.88 -20.28 -0.67
CA GLY A 117 -9.05 -19.41 -0.55
C GLY A 117 -8.92 -18.04 -1.25
N ASN A 118 -7.81 -17.79 -1.93
CA ASN A 118 -7.47 -16.50 -2.54
C ASN A 118 -6.78 -16.64 -3.92
N GLN A 119 -6.97 -17.77 -4.56
CA GLN A 119 -6.40 -18.08 -5.86
C GLN A 119 -7.44 -17.81 -6.96
N VAL A 120 -7.23 -16.75 -7.73
CA VAL A 120 -8.10 -16.37 -8.86
C VAL A 120 -8.16 -17.48 -9.89
N ALA A 121 -7.01 -18.06 -10.25
CA ALA A 121 -6.95 -19.15 -11.23
C ALA A 121 -7.77 -20.38 -10.80
N ALA A 122 -7.76 -20.74 -9.50
CA ALA A 122 -8.56 -21.84 -9.00
C ALA A 122 -10.05 -21.52 -8.99
N TRP A 123 -10.42 -20.27 -8.62
CA TRP A 123 -11.80 -19.81 -8.67
C TRP A 123 -12.37 -19.85 -10.09
N ASP A 124 -11.62 -19.37 -11.06
CA ASP A 124 -12.02 -19.38 -12.47
C ASP A 124 -12.15 -20.80 -13.03
N ALA A 125 -11.33 -21.74 -12.50
CA ALA A 125 -11.45 -23.17 -12.80
C ALA A 125 -12.61 -23.87 -12.07
N GLY A 126 -13.42 -23.15 -11.28
CA GLY A 126 -14.62 -23.70 -10.61
C GLY A 126 -14.42 -24.07 -9.14
N CYS A 127 -13.24 -23.92 -8.55
CA CYS A 127 -13.03 -24.12 -7.11
C CYS A 127 -13.79 -23.06 -6.30
N ARG A 128 -14.33 -23.45 -5.16
CA ARG A 128 -15.05 -22.54 -4.24
C ARG A 128 -14.46 -22.53 -2.83
N PHE A 129 -13.32 -23.20 -2.61
CA PHE A 129 -12.57 -23.22 -1.35
C PHE A 129 -13.45 -23.50 -0.13
N ASP A 130 -14.31 -24.52 -0.24
CA ASP A 130 -15.26 -24.90 0.79
C ASP A 130 -16.30 -23.81 1.14
N TYR A 131 -16.38 -22.74 0.32
CA TYR A 131 -17.44 -21.75 0.45
C TYR A 131 -18.78 -22.37 0.07
N GLU A 132 -19.59 -22.65 1.07
CA GLU A 132 -20.98 -23.07 0.91
C GLU A 132 -21.92 -21.95 1.35
N ASN A 133 -22.66 -21.40 0.41
CA ASN A 133 -23.77 -20.52 0.71
C ASN A 133 -25.01 -21.01 -0.03
N PRO A 134 -25.68 -22.05 0.50
CA PRO A 134 -26.84 -22.67 -0.14
C PRO A 134 -28.02 -21.72 -0.29
N GLU A 135 -28.15 -20.70 0.57
CA GLU A 135 -29.26 -19.74 0.54
C GLU A 135 -29.20 -18.79 -0.67
N HIS A 136 -28.02 -18.60 -1.25
CA HIS A 136 -27.79 -17.70 -2.36
C HIS A 136 -27.31 -18.37 -3.65
N ARG A 137 -27.30 -19.69 -3.67
CA ARG A 137 -27.05 -20.47 -4.88
C ARG A 137 -28.37 -20.71 -5.61
N VAL A 138 -28.52 -20.06 -6.74
CA VAL A 138 -29.60 -20.28 -7.70
C VAL A 138 -29.14 -21.29 -8.73
#